data_f59742f36ab7947263c7000923e14c24
#
_entry.id   f59742f36ab7947263c7000923e14c24
#
_cell.length_a   1.000
_cell.length_b   1.000
_cell.length_c   1.000
_cell.angle_alpha   90.00
_cell.angle_beta   90.00
_cell.angle_gamma   90.00
#
_symmetry.space_group_name_H-M   'P 1'
#
loop_
_entity.id
_entity.type
_entity.pdbx_description
1 polymer ?
#
loop_
_entity_poly.entity_id
_entity_poly.type
_entity_poly.pdbx_seq_one_letter_code
_entity_poly.pdbx_strand_id
1 'polypeptide(L)'
;AKCNKLQGLPQQIILISNNLPSGYFRDLQIIKEVFLPAFDELKDCLRMVTHMMREVKVNEHILDDDKYSLLFSVEEVNRRVLAGMPFRDAYKQVGLDIEAGKFVPSKSVNHTHEGSIGNLCNEPIATMMRSVIGSFSFERMNEAEKKLIHG
;
A
#
# COMPACT_ATOMS: atom_id res chain seq x y z
N ALA A 1 3.60 1.79 15.87
CA ALA A 1 4.28 0.94 16.87
C ALA A 1 3.84 -0.53 16.74
N LYS A 2 2.52 -0.85 16.80
CA LYS A 2 2.03 -2.25 16.71
C LYS A 2 2.45 -2.94 15.40
N CYS A 3 2.33 -2.28 14.26
CA CYS A 3 2.77 -2.86 12.98
C CYS A 3 4.28 -3.17 12.97
N ASN A 4 5.11 -2.30 13.55
CA ASN A 4 6.55 -2.54 13.65
C ASN A 4 6.87 -3.73 14.59
N LYS A 5 6.11 -3.87 15.68
CA LYS A 5 6.22 -5.04 16.56
C LYS A 5 5.91 -6.34 15.80
N LEU A 6 4.83 -6.36 15.01
CA LEU A 6 4.47 -7.52 14.18
C LEU A 6 5.53 -7.86 13.13
N GLN A 7 6.21 -6.88 12.57
CA GLN A 7 7.33 -7.11 11.63
C GLN A 7 8.51 -7.83 12.27
N GLY A 8 8.70 -7.67 13.58
CA GLY A 8 9.75 -8.37 14.34
C GLY A 8 9.43 -9.83 14.67
N LEU A 9 8.17 -10.27 14.51
CA LEU A 9 7.73 -11.61 14.90
C LEU A 9 8.47 -12.75 14.19
N PRO A 10 8.71 -12.74 12.86
CA PRO A 10 9.47 -13.78 12.20
C PRO A 10 10.86 -13.98 12.80
N GLN A 11 11.54 -12.90 13.15
CA GLN A 11 12.86 -12.94 13.77
C GLN A 11 12.81 -13.56 15.18
N GLN A 12 11.79 -13.24 15.97
CA GLN A 12 11.59 -13.85 17.29
C GLN A 12 11.38 -15.36 17.17
N ILE A 13 10.56 -15.83 16.22
CA ILE A 13 10.32 -17.26 15.99
C ILE A 13 11.62 -17.97 15.60
N ILE A 14 12.43 -17.37 14.72
CA ILE A 14 13.75 -17.93 14.34
C ILE A 14 14.64 -18.04 15.55
N LEU A 15 14.74 -17.02 16.40
CA LEU A 15 15.58 -17.03 17.59
C LEU A 15 15.14 -18.07 18.63
N ILE A 16 13.83 -18.27 18.83
CA ILE A 16 13.29 -19.29 19.73
C ILE A 16 13.63 -20.70 19.22
N SER A 17 13.68 -20.88 17.90
CA SER A 17 13.95 -22.19 17.27
C SER A 17 15.45 -22.49 17.12
N ASN A 18 16.33 -21.53 17.39
CA ASN A 18 17.77 -21.71 17.23
C ASN A 18 18.37 -22.58 18.35
N ASN A 19 19.49 -23.25 18.02
CA ASN A 19 20.32 -24.01 18.95
C ASN A 19 19.61 -25.21 19.61
N LEU A 20 18.49 -25.65 19.06
CA LEU A 20 17.82 -26.85 19.54
C LEU A 20 18.42 -28.08 18.87
N PRO A 21 18.78 -29.17 19.63
CA PRO A 21 19.19 -30.42 19.05
C PRO A 21 18.03 -31.06 18.28
N SER A 22 18.32 -32.11 17.49
CA SER A 22 17.28 -32.84 16.78
C SER A 22 16.32 -33.52 17.76
N GLY A 23 15.00 -33.39 17.52
CA GLY A 23 13.97 -34.02 18.34
C GLY A 23 12.89 -33.01 18.80
N TYR A 24 12.03 -33.45 19.73
CA TYR A 24 10.99 -32.58 20.30
C TYR A 24 11.50 -31.84 21.52
N PHE A 25 11.34 -30.52 21.53
CA PHE A 25 11.71 -29.68 22.66
C PHE A 25 10.54 -28.79 23.09
N ARG A 26 10.34 -28.65 24.40
CA ARG A 26 9.32 -27.78 24.98
C ARG A 26 9.56 -26.31 24.68
N ASP A 27 10.80 -25.92 24.41
CA ASP A 27 11.16 -24.55 24.01
C ASP A 27 10.35 -24.07 22.83
N LEU A 28 10.02 -24.93 21.88
CA LEU A 28 9.15 -24.61 20.75
C LEU A 28 7.73 -24.20 21.15
N GLN A 29 7.29 -24.55 22.38
CA GLN A 29 5.97 -24.13 22.87
C GLN A 29 5.91 -22.64 23.17
N ILE A 30 7.05 -22.00 23.44
CA ILE A 30 7.17 -20.54 23.64
C ILE A 30 6.73 -19.77 22.39
N ILE A 31 6.88 -20.38 21.21
CA ILE A 31 6.38 -19.78 19.94
C ILE A 31 4.89 -19.42 20.05
N LYS A 32 4.10 -20.21 20.77
CA LYS A 32 2.66 -19.93 20.96
C LYS A 32 2.40 -18.61 21.68
N GLU A 33 3.28 -18.22 22.60
CA GLU A 33 3.15 -16.99 23.39
C GLU A 33 3.30 -15.74 22.52
N VAL A 34 4.12 -15.82 21.48
CA VAL A 34 4.38 -14.70 20.56
C VAL A 34 3.50 -14.76 19.31
N PHE A 35 3.24 -15.96 18.80
CA PHE A 35 2.55 -16.17 17.52
C PHE A 35 1.03 -16.04 17.65
N LEU A 36 0.40 -16.67 18.65
CA LEU A 36 -1.06 -16.64 18.77
C LEU A 36 -1.62 -15.24 19.03
N PRO A 37 -1.08 -14.43 19.95
CA PRO A 37 -1.57 -13.07 20.18
C PRO A 37 -1.34 -12.14 18.99
N ALA A 38 -0.37 -12.44 18.12
CA ALA A 38 -0.06 -11.64 16.94
C ALA A 38 -1.23 -11.56 15.96
N PHE A 39 -2.07 -12.59 15.87
CA PHE A 39 -3.27 -12.57 15.02
C PHE A 39 -4.28 -11.54 15.50
N ASP A 40 -4.49 -11.42 16.81
CA ASP A 40 -5.43 -10.43 17.34
C ASP A 40 -4.87 -9.01 17.20
N GLU A 41 -3.56 -8.82 17.46
CA GLU A 41 -2.91 -7.54 17.18
C GLU A 41 -2.99 -7.14 15.70
N LEU A 42 -2.82 -8.09 14.78
CA LEU A 42 -2.95 -7.84 13.33
C LEU A 42 -4.38 -7.45 12.96
N LYS A 43 -5.38 -8.19 13.47
CA LYS A 43 -6.80 -7.87 13.25
C LYS A 43 -7.13 -6.47 13.76
N ASP A 44 -6.61 -6.09 14.92
CA ASP A 44 -6.83 -4.75 15.49
C ASP A 44 -6.18 -3.66 14.62
N CYS A 45 -4.99 -3.89 14.11
CA CYS A 45 -4.33 -2.98 13.16
C CYS A 45 -5.18 -2.81 11.90
N LEU A 46 -5.69 -3.91 11.32
CA LEU A 46 -6.54 -3.87 10.14
C LEU A 46 -7.87 -3.16 10.39
N ARG A 47 -8.52 -3.40 11.54
CA ARG A 47 -9.74 -2.69 11.94
C ARG A 47 -9.50 -1.19 12.06
N MET A 48 -8.38 -0.79 12.68
CA MET A 48 -8.03 0.62 12.83
C MET A 48 -7.77 1.27 11.47
N VAL A 49 -7.00 0.63 10.58
CA VAL A 49 -6.75 1.14 9.22
C VAL A 49 -8.06 1.27 8.45
N THR A 50 -8.93 0.27 8.54
CA THR A 50 -10.25 0.32 7.89
C THR A 50 -11.09 1.49 8.41
N HIS A 51 -11.10 1.70 9.73
CA HIS A 51 -11.81 2.84 10.32
C HIS A 51 -11.23 4.17 9.82
N MET A 52 -9.90 4.33 9.88
CA MET A 52 -9.24 5.55 9.41
C MET A 52 -9.54 5.83 7.93
N MET A 53 -9.52 4.81 7.08
CA MET A 53 -9.81 4.97 5.64
C MET A 53 -11.25 5.38 5.36
N ARG A 54 -12.21 4.95 6.19
CA ARG A 54 -13.62 5.36 6.09
C ARG A 54 -13.84 6.82 6.49
N GLU A 55 -13.01 7.34 7.38
CA GLU A 55 -13.10 8.70 7.91
C GLU A 55 -12.20 9.70 7.15
N VAL A 56 -11.49 9.26 6.10
CA VAL A 56 -10.66 10.14 5.27
C VAL A 56 -11.54 11.20 4.60
N LYS A 57 -11.19 12.45 4.81
CA LYS A 57 -11.77 13.60 4.11
C LYS A 57 -10.73 14.18 3.17
N VAL A 58 -11.09 14.22 1.89
CA VAL A 58 -10.21 14.80 0.87
C VAL A 58 -10.39 16.32 0.86
N ASN A 59 -9.28 17.04 0.91
CA ASN A 59 -9.29 18.48 0.64
C ASN A 59 -9.17 18.67 -0.88
N GLU A 60 -10.31 18.89 -1.55
CA GLU A 60 -10.40 18.99 -3.00
C GLU A 60 -9.61 20.17 -3.58
N HIS A 61 -9.37 21.20 -2.75
CA HIS A 61 -8.69 22.44 -3.15
C HIS A 61 -7.22 22.51 -2.73
N ILE A 62 -6.65 21.43 -2.21
CA ILE A 62 -5.27 21.43 -1.70
C ILE A 62 -4.26 21.84 -2.79
N LEU A 63 -4.51 21.44 -4.03
CA LEU A 63 -3.63 21.72 -5.17
C LEU A 63 -3.79 23.15 -5.74
N ASP A 64 -4.68 23.95 -5.16
CA ASP A 64 -4.85 25.37 -5.53
C ASP A 64 -3.86 26.28 -4.80
N ASP A 65 -3.19 25.77 -3.77
CA ASP A 65 -2.11 26.46 -3.06
C ASP A 65 -0.85 26.51 -3.95
N ASP A 66 -0.27 27.70 -4.12
CA ASP A 66 0.90 27.97 -4.96
C ASP A 66 2.11 27.10 -4.63
N LYS A 67 2.26 26.66 -3.37
CA LYS A 67 3.35 25.75 -2.97
C LYS A 67 3.34 24.41 -3.72
N TYR A 68 2.20 24.00 -4.29
CA TYR A 68 2.07 22.78 -5.07
C TYR A 68 2.17 22.99 -6.58
N SER A 69 2.34 24.23 -7.05
CA SER A 69 2.42 24.54 -8.49
C SER A 69 3.51 23.77 -9.22
N LEU A 70 4.66 23.54 -8.56
CA LEU A 70 5.80 22.85 -9.16
C LEU A 70 5.60 21.33 -9.29
N LEU A 71 4.57 20.74 -8.66
CA LEU A 71 4.23 19.33 -8.87
C LEU A 71 3.88 19.02 -10.33
N PHE A 72 3.40 20.01 -11.05
CA PHE A 72 2.99 19.88 -12.46
C PHE A 72 4.10 20.24 -13.46
N SER A 73 5.34 20.42 -13.00
CA SER A 73 6.47 20.77 -13.90
C SER A 73 6.80 19.64 -14.89
N VAL A 74 6.64 18.38 -14.48
CA VAL A 74 6.85 17.23 -15.34
C VAL A 74 5.81 17.17 -16.47
N GLU A 75 4.56 17.54 -16.19
CA GLU A 75 3.50 17.60 -17.20
C GLU A 75 3.84 18.61 -18.30
N GLU A 76 4.40 19.74 -17.92
CA GLU A 76 4.82 20.76 -18.89
C GLU A 76 6.04 20.30 -19.73
N VAL A 77 7.00 19.59 -19.11
CA VAL A 77 8.09 18.96 -19.85
C VAL A 77 7.54 17.97 -20.87
N ASN A 78 6.65 17.06 -20.43
CA ASN A 78 6.03 16.06 -21.29
C ASN A 78 5.26 16.72 -22.45
N ARG A 79 4.50 17.77 -22.16
CA ARG A 79 3.77 18.54 -23.19
C ARG A 79 4.70 19.10 -24.28
N ARG A 80 5.86 19.67 -23.89
CA ARG A 80 6.85 20.18 -24.84
C ARG A 80 7.51 19.09 -25.64
N VAL A 81 7.78 17.94 -25.01
CA VAL A 81 8.34 16.76 -25.70
C VAL A 81 7.35 16.23 -26.74
N LEU A 82 6.07 16.10 -26.39
CA LEU A 82 5.03 15.68 -27.32
C LEU A 82 4.84 16.68 -28.48
N ALA A 83 5.14 17.96 -28.25
CA ALA A 83 5.16 18.99 -29.29
C ALA A 83 6.44 18.96 -30.16
N GLY A 84 7.33 17.97 -29.97
CA GLY A 84 8.53 17.76 -30.80
C GLY A 84 9.83 18.31 -30.22
N MET A 85 9.83 18.88 -29.02
CA MET A 85 11.04 19.37 -28.37
C MET A 85 11.86 18.20 -27.78
N PRO A 86 13.19 18.13 -27.97
CA PRO A 86 14.04 17.15 -27.30
C PRO A 86 13.87 17.25 -25.75
N PHE A 87 13.80 16.12 -25.06
CA PHE A 87 13.54 16.08 -23.62
C PHE A 87 14.50 16.98 -22.81
N ARG A 88 15.81 16.94 -23.13
CA ARG A 88 16.82 17.75 -22.41
C ARG A 88 16.55 19.25 -22.54
N ASP A 89 16.12 19.69 -23.71
CA ASP A 89 15.83 21.10 -23.98
C ASP A 89 14.53 21.51 -23.31
N ALA A 90 13.49 20.68 -23.38
CA ALA A 90 12.22 20.88 -22.68
C ALA A 90 12.44 21.00 -21.17
N TYR A 91 13.20 20.08 -20.57
CA TYR A 91 13.52 20.09 -19.15
C TYR A 91 14.26 21.36 -18.73
N LYS A 92 15.32 21.72 -19.48
CA LYS A 92 16.09 22.96 -19.23
C LYS A 92 15.22 24.21 -19.34
N GLN A 93 14.37 24.28 -20.35
CA GLN A 93 13.54 25.44 -20.58
C GLN A 93 12.44 25.60 -19.50
N VAL A 94 11.82 24.51 -19.06
CA VAL A 94 10.88 24.54 -17.94
C VAL A 94 11.57 25.00 -16.66
N GLY A 95 12.81 24.53 -16.39
CA GLY A 95 13.60 25.00 -15.25
C GLY A 95 13.86 26.50 -15.31
N LEU A 96 14.25 27.04 -16.46
CA LEU A 96 14.47 28.49 -16.67
C LEU A 96 13.17 29.30 -16.52
N ASP A 97 12.03 28.77 -16.99
CA ASP A 97 10.73 29.42 -16.82
C ASP A 97 10.31 29.49 -15.36
N ILE A 98 10.62 28.44 -14.58
CA ILE A 98 10.38 28.41 -13.11
C ILE A 98 11.25 29.48 -12.43
N GLU A 99 12.53 29.51 -12.74
CA GLU A 99 13.50 30.44 -12.17
C GLU A 99 13.16 31.90 -12.49
N ALA A 100 12.64 32.13 -13.69
CA ALA A 100 12.19 33.46 -14.15
C ALA A 100 10.77 33.84 -13.64
N GLY A 101 10.10 32.97 -12.88
CA GLY A 101 8.72 33.21 -12.42
C GLY A 101 7.68 33.22 -13.55
N LYS A 102 7.99 32.63 -14.70
CA LYS A 102 7.11 32.56 -15.88
C LYS A 102 6.35 31.25 -16.01
N PHE A 103 6.65 30.30 -15.13
CA PHE A 103 6.02 28.99 -15.17
C PHE A 103 4.55 29.07 -14.74
N VAL A 104 3.67 28.66 -15.64
CA VAL A 104 2.24 28.53 -15.38
C VAL A 104 1.89 27.04 -15.43
N PRO A 105 1.53 26.41 -14.29
CA PRO A 105 1.26 24.99 -14.25
C PRO A 105 -0.04 24.64 -14.98
N SER A 106 0.02 23.65 -15.87
CA SER A 106 -1.18 22.95 -16.33
C SER A 106 -1.51 21.85 -15.31
N LYS A 107 -2.66 21.94 -14.65
CA LYS A 107 -3.12 20.93 -13.70
C LYS A 107 -3.77 19.70 -14.38
N SER A 108 -3.74 19.66 -15.72
CA SER A 108 -4.24 18.52 -16.49
C SER A 108 -3.22 17.39 -16.48
N VAL A 109 -3.59 16.27 -15.89
CA VAL A 109 -2.79 15.04 -15.87
C VAL A 109 -3.46 14.03 -16.77
N ASN A 110 -2.70 13.49 -17.75
CA ASN A 110 -3.21 12.49 -18.69
C ASN A 110 -2.24 11.31 -18.75
N HIS A 111 -2.20 10.53 -17.69
CA HIS A 111 -1.40 9.32 -17.61
C HIS A 111 -2.21 8.11 -18.02
N THR A 112 -1.60 7.19 -18.77
CA THR A 112 -2.25 5.98 -19.31
C THR A 112 -1.70 4.68 -18.73
N HIS A 113 -0.54 4.72 -18.08
CA HIS A 113 0.05 3.53 -17.48
C HIS A 113 -0.74 3.05 -16.25
N GLU A 114 -0.70 1.75 -16.00
CA GLU A 114 -1.42 1.12 -14.89
C GLU A 114 -1.01 1.70 -13.54
N GLY A 115 -2.02 1.96 -12.69
CA GLY A 115 -1.83 2.54 -11.36
C GLY A 115 -1.66 4.06 -11.32
N SER A 116 -1.64 4.73 -12.49
CA SER A 116 -1.57 6.19 -12.58
C SER A 116 -2.92 6.87 -12.35
N ILE A 117 -2.89 8.20 -12.16
CA ILE A 117 -4.10 9.02 -11.93
C ILE A 117 -5.14 8.85 -13.05
N GLY A 118 -4.73 8.67 -14.31
CA GLY A 118 -5.62 8.42 -15.44
C GLY A 118 -6.09 6.97 -15.57
N ASN A 119 -5.46 6.02 -14.87
CA ASN A 119 -5.73 4.58 -14.99
C ASN A 119 -5.45 3.86 -13.68
N LEU A 120 -6.29 4.05 -12.66
CA LEU A 120 -6.12 3.53 -11.30
C LEU A 120 -6.26 2.00 -11.19
N CYS A 121 -6.84 1.35 -12.20
CA CYS A 121 -7.07 -0.10 -12.22
C CYS A 121 -7.92 -0.64 -11.05
N ASN A 122 -8.85 0.16 -10.50
CA ASN A 122 -9.64 -0.23 -9.33
C ASN A 122 -10.45 -1.52 -9.56
N GLU A 123 -11.08 -1.69 -10.73
CA GLU A 123 -11.85 -2.90 -11.04
C GLU A 123 -10.98 -4.16 -11.20
N PRO A 124 -9.85 -4.13 -11.93
CA PRO A 124 -8.88 -5.23 -11.91
C PRO A 124 -8.42 -5.62 -10.50
N ILE A 125 -8.08 -4.64 -9.66
CA ILE A 125 -7.66 -4.86 -8.26
C ILE A 125 -8.79 -5.53 -7.46
N ALA A 126 -10.02 -5.02 -7.57
CA ALA A 126 -11.18 -5.60 -6.90
C ALA A 126 -11.48 -7.03 -7.38
N THR A 127 -11.28 -7.31 -8.67
CA THR A 127 -11.47 -8.64 -9.24
C THR A 127 -10.40 -9.62 -8.72
N MET A 128 -9.14 -9.21 -8.68
CA MET A 128 -8.07 -10.01 -8.09
C MET A 128 -8.35 -10.31 -6.61
N MET A 129 -8.81 -9.32 -5.85
CA MET A 129 -9.16 -9.51 -4.44
C MET A 129 -10.31 -10.51 -4.28
N ARG A 130 -11.39 -10.39 -5.07
CA ARG A 130 -12.51 -11.36 -5.06
C ARG A 130 -12.05 -12.77 -5.39
N SER A 131 -11.13 -12.93 -6.35
CA SER A 131 -10.56 -14.23 -6.70
C SER A 131 -9.77 -14.85 -5.55
N VAL A 132 -8.94 -14.05 -4.88
CA VAL A 132 -8.17 -14.50 -3.71
C VAL A 132 -9.11 -14.91 -2.58
N ILE A 133 -10.10 -14.07 -2.23
CA ILE A 133 -11.07 -14.38 -1.18
C ILE A 133 -11.86 -15.65 -1.52
N GLY A 134 -12.27 -15.81 -2.78
CA GLY A 134 -12.99 -17.00 -3.26
C GLY A 134 -12.18 -18.30 -3.21
N SER A 135 -10.84 -18.20 -3.15
CA SER A 135 -9.97 -19.37 -3.00
C SER A 135 -9.89 -19.90 -1.54
N PHE A 136 -10.34 -19.10 -0.56
CA PHE A 136 -10.39 -19.53 0.83
C PHE A 136 -11.57 -20.49 1.08
N SER A 137 -11.31 -21.60 1.77
CA SER A 137 -12.34 -22.60 2.11
C SER A 137 -13.08 -22.25 3.41
N PHE A 138 -13.60 -21.01 3.52
CA PHE A 138 -14.29 -20.56 4.74
C PHE A 138 -15.51 -21.40 5.10
N GLU A 139 -16.31 -21.82 4.12
CA GLU A 139 -17.48 -22.67 4.34
C GLU A 139 -17.08 -24.02 4.97
N ARG A 140 -16.05 -24.67 4.38
CA ARG A 140 -15.54 -25.94 4.90
C ARG A 140 -15.00 -25.82 6.32
N MET A 141 -14.32 -24.71 6.62
CA MET A 141 -13.81 -24.43 7.96
C MET A 141 -14.97 -24.24 8.95
N ASN A 142 -15.96 -23.45 8.61
CA ASN A 142 -17.14 -23.20 9.44
C ASN A 142 -17.97 -24.44 9.69
N GLU A 143 -18.08 -25.32 8.68
CA GLU A 143 -18.76 -26.63 8.85
C GLU A 143 -17.99 -27.56 9.79
N ALA A 144 -16.65 -27.59 9.66
CA ALA A 144 -15.81 -28.40 10.56
C ALA A 144 -15.91 -27.89 12.00
N GLU A 145 -15.88 -26.59 12.19
CA GLU A 145 -16.03 -25.95 13.51
C GLU A 145 -17.41 -26.26 14.14
N LYS A 146 -18.49 -26.13 13.36
CA LYS A 146 -19.84 -26.51 13.82
C LYS A 146 -19.93 -27.96 14.25
N LYS A 147 -19.32 -28.87 13.50
CA LYS A 147 -19.28 -30.31 13.85
C LYS A 147 -18.49 -30.57 15.12
N LEU A 148 -17.45 -29.80 15.40
CA LEU A 148 -16.66 -29.94 16.63
C LEU A 148 -17.37 -29.40 17.86
N ILE A 149 -18.22 -28.37 17.72
CA ILE A 149 -18.90 -27.72 18.84
C ILE A 149 -20.26 -28.37 19.12
N HIS A 150 -20.96 -28.87 18.11
CA HIS A 150 -22.34 -29.32 18.18
C HIS A 150 -22.55 -30.79 17.77
N GLY A 151 -21.49 -31.50 17.36
CA GLY A 151 -21.49 -32.92 17.07
C GLY A 151 -21.18 -33.73 18.31
#